data_db2f3921383b38d30572610fe7596046
#
_entry.id   db2f3921383b38d30572610fe7596046
#
_cell.length_a   1.000
_cell.length_b   1.000
_cell.length_c   1.000
_cell.angle_alpha   90.00
_cell.angle_beta   90.00
_cell.angle_gamma   90.00
#
_symmetry.space_group_name_H-M   'P 1'
#
loop_
_entity.id
_entity.type
_entity.pdbx_description
1 polymer ?
#
loop_
_entity_poly.entity_id
_entity_poly.type
_entity_poly.pdbx_seq_one_letter_code
_entity_poly.pdbx_strand_id
1 'polypeptide(L)'
;MRIVPPSVFVCVLFVAGTAAADVLQVFSERQGMSGQFIQHIVTPEGELLETSEGQFSLLRPHFVRWQIESPDQQLLIVNENTLTQIDWDLEVVSTRAMTPENRSALDWLMAPARELEQTFDISSSSRQATLIPREQISAFERLEIEFEATSLRWELSLTDSAGQILTVTLTEDPDVMPTRSDFDPPPTDFE
;
A
#
# COMPACT_ATOMS: atom_id res chain seq x y z
N MET A 1 -33.60 24.18 -64.36
CA MET A 1 -32.51 24.77 -63.55
C MET A 1 -32.76 24.27 -62.13
N ARG A 2 -32.05 23.18 -61.71
CA ARG A 2 -32.23 22.55 -60.38
C ARG A 2 -31.11 23.10 -59.45
N ILE A 3 -31.53 23.74 -58.37
CA ILE A 3 -30.68 24.29 -57.36
C ILE A 3 -30.43 23.17 -56.33
N VAL A 4 -29.18 22.74 -56.16
CA VAL A 4 -28.75 21.77 -55.11
C VAL A 4 -28.36 22.57 -53.89
N PRO A 5 -28.88 22.27 -52.70
CA PRO A 5 -28.47 22.93 -51.46
C PRO A 5 -27.11 22.40 -50.96
N PRO A 6 -26.26 23.19 -50.31
CA PRO A 6 -25.00 22.75 -49.78
C PRO A 6 -25.19 21.91 -48.54
N SER A 7 -24.63 20.69 -48.53
CA SER A 7 -24.51 19.80 -47.35
C SER A 7 -23.59 20.44 -46.32
N VAL A 8 -24.14 20.77 -45.16
CA VAL A 8 -23.36 21.19 -44.01
C VAL A 8 -22.79 19.94 -43.36
N PHE A 9 -21.50 19.75 -43.45
CA PHE A 9 -20.74 18.67 -42.77
C PHE A 9 -20.49 19.11 -41.34
N VAL A 10 -21.31 18.60 -40.39
CA VAL A 10 -21.09 18.80 -38.95
C VAL A 10 -19.96 17.85 -38.51
N CYS A 11 -18.77 18.40 -38.30
CA CYS A 11 -17.65 17.70 -37.75
C CYS A 11 -17.85 17.56 -36.22
N VAL A 12 -18.32 16.40 -35.75
CA VAL A 12 -18.42 16.09 -34.32
C VAL A 12 -17.00 15.79 -33.83
N LEU A 13 -16.37 16.74 -33.17
CA LEU A 13 -15.13 16.54 -32.44
C LEU A 13 -15.40 15.65 -31.22
N PHE A 14 -15.06 14.37 -31.32
CA PHE A 14 -14.95 13.48 -30.15
C PHE A 14 -13.76 13.95 -29.33
N VAL A 15 -13.99 14.69 -28.26
CA VAL A 15 -13.00 14.90 -27.20
C VAL A 15 -12.93 13.58 -26.43
N ALA A 16 -11.96 12.75 -26.77
CA ALA A 16 -11.59 11.60 -25.94
C ALA A 16 -11.01 12.15 -24.64
N GLY A 17 -11.84 12.23 -23.61
CA GLY A 17 -11.40 12.48 -22.25
C GLY A 17 -10.49 11.32 -21.83
N THR A 18 -9.20 11.56 -21.63
CA THR A 18 -8.32 10.62 -20.95
C THR A 18 -8.82 10.48 -19.52
N ALA A 19 -9.49 9.37 -19.21
CA ALA A 19 -9.79 9.03 -17.82
C ALA A 19 -8.44 8.92 -17.11
N ALA A 20 -8.21 9.75 -16.10
CA ALA A 20 -7.04 9.62 -15.25
C ALA A 20 -7.11 8.24 -14.57
N ALA A 21 -5.97 7.54 -14.54
CA ALA A 21 -5.91 6.24 -13.86
C ALA A 21 -6.28 6.42 -12.38
N ASP A 22 -7.02 5.47 -11.86
CA ASP A 22 -7.39 5.37 -10.46
C ASP A 22 -6.15 5.09 -9.60
N VAL A 23 -6.06 5.65 -8.38
CA VAL A 23 -4.89 5.49 -7.50
C VAL A 23 -4.61 4.02 -7.16
N LEU A 24 -5.64 3.20 -6.98
CA LEU A 24 -5.48 1.77 -6.75
C LEU A 24 -4.96 1.04 -7.99
N GLN A 25 -5.38 1.45 -9.17
CA GLN A 25 -4.82 0.95 -10.43
C GLN A 25 -3.33 1.32 -10.52
N VAL A 26 -2.97 2.58 -10.26
CA VAL A 26 -1.57 3.03 -10.24
C VAL A 26 -0.73 2.19 -9.27
N PHE A 27 -1.26 1.90 -8.06
CA PHE A 27 -0.58 1.03 -7.10
C PHE A 27 -0.49 -0.42 -7.60
N SER A 28 -1.55 -0.96 -8.19
CA SER A 28 -1.61 -2.36 -8.67
C SER A 28 -0.71 -2.63 -9.88
N GLU A 29 -0.40 -1.62 -10.67
CA GLU A 29 0.51 -1.72 -11.82
C GLU A 29 1.98 -1.83 -11.40
N ARG A 30 2.33 -1.45 -10.15
CA ARG A 30 3.66 -1.63 -9.60
C ARG A 30 3.94 -3.11 -9.35
N GLN A 31 4.87 -3.70 -10.10
CA GLN A 31 5.33 -5.08 -9.86
C GLN A 31 6.18 -5.17 -8.60
N GLY A 32 6.96 -4.15 -8.31
CA GLY A 32 7.75 -3.98 -7.10
C GLY A 32 7.99 -2.52 -6.81
N MET A 33 8.27 -2.21 -5.56
CA MET A 33 8.64 -0.87 -5.06
C MET A 33 9.60 -1.06 -3.88
N SER A 34 10.56 -0.14 -3.78
CA SER A 34 11.43 -0.01 -2.61
C SER A 34 11.58 1.46 -2.25
N GLY A 35 11.98 1.75 -1.04
CA GLY A 35 12.20 3.12 -0.60
C GLY A 35 12.26 3.25 0.91
N GLN A 36 11.97 4.44 1.38
CA GLN A 36 11.95 4.79 2.80
C GLN A 36 10.52 5.01 3.27
N PHE A 37 10.28 4.73 4.55
CA PHE A 37 9.03 5.06 5.20
C PHE A 37 9.25 5.86 6.48
N ILE A 38 8.22 6.64 6.81
CA ILE A 38 8.02 7.23 8.15
C ILE A 38 6.61 6.85 8.57
N GLN A 39 6.45 6.37 9.79
CA GLN A 39 5.13 6.06 10.35
C GLN A 39 4.91 6.79 11.67
N HIS A 40 3.65 7.16 11.90
CA HIS A 40 3.18 7.80 13.13
C HIS A 40 1.95 7.07 13.64
N ILE A 41 1.90 6.84 14.94
CA ILE A 41 0.69 6.35 15.61
C ILE A 41 0.18 7.47 16.49
N VAL A 42 -1.11 7.81 16.33
CA VAL A 42 -1.77 8.82 17.14
C VAL A 42 -3.01 8.27 17.82
N THR A 43 -3.34 8.78 19.01
CA THR A 43 -4.61 8.48 19.66
C THR A 43 -5.79 9.08 18.92
N PRO A 44 -7.05 8.69 19.24
CA PRO A 44 -8.25 9.34 18.69
C PRO A 44 -8.31 10.86 18.97
N GLU A 45 -7.67 11.32 20.05
CA GLU A 45 -7.58 12.73 20.43
C GLU A 45 -6.48 13.48 19.68
N GLY A 46 -5.65 12.77 18.88
CA GLY A 46 -4.56 13.33 18.08
C GLY A 46 -3.22 13.44 18.84
N GLU A 47 -3.06 12.75 19.98
CA GLU A 47 -1.79 12.69 20.69
C GLU A 47 -0.85 11.70 19.99
N LEU A 48 0.37 12.12 19.69
CA LEU A 48 1.40 11.26 19.08
C LEU A 48 1.91 10.24 20.11
N LEU A 49 1.72 8.96 19.82
CA LEU A 49 2.18 7.85 20.64
C LEU A 49 3.56 7.35 20.22
N GLU A 50 3.77 7.23 18.91
CA GLU A 50 4.98 6.62 18.36
C GLU A 50 5.34 7.23 17.01
N THR A 51 6.64 7.32 16.75
CA THR A 51 7.19 7.59 15.42
C THR A 51 8.26 6.56 15.14
N SER A 52 8.19 5.92 13.98
CA SER A 52 9.23 5.03 13.49
C SER A 52 9.55 5.31 12.04
N GLU A 53 10.78 5.01 11.66
CA GLU A 53 11.28 5.20 10.31
C GLU A 53 12.17 4.04 9.87
N GLY A 54 12.30 3.87 8.55
CA GLY A 54 13.12 2.80 8.01
C GLY A 54 12.93 2.62 6.52
N GLN A 55 13.15 1.39 6.06
CA GLN A 55 13.13 1.02 4.67
C GLN A 55 12.04 -0.02 4.39
N PHE A 56 11.47 0.05 3.20
CA PHE A 56 10.52 -0.95 2.73
C PHE A 56 10.91 -1.50 1.36
N SER A 57 10.51 -2.75 1.12
CA SER A 57 10.47 -3.35 -0.21
C SER A 57 9.20 -4.17 -0.35
N LEU A 58 8.54 -4.02 -1.49
CA LEU A 58 7.32 -4.73 -1.85
C LEU A 58 7.54 -5.40 -3.21
N LEU A 59 7.14 -6.66 -3.35
CA LEU A 59 7.16 -7.37 -4.63
C LEU A 59 5.91 -8.25 -4.75
N ARG A 60 5.16 -8.07 -5.83
CA ARG A 60 3.94 -8.85 -6.05
C ARG A 60 4.26 -10.32 -6.33
N PRO A 61 3.33 -11.23 -5.92
CA PRO A 61 2.03 -10.92 -5.30
C PRO A 61 2.04 -10.81 -3.77
N HIS A 62 3.02 -11.36 -3.03
CA HIS A 62 2.94 -11.52 -1.56
C HIS A 62 4.30 -11.42 -0.88
N PHE A 63 5.14 -10.49 -1.32
CA PHE A 63 6.44 -10.27 -0.69
C PHE A 63 6.50 -8.87 -0.11
N VAL A 64 6.73 -8.78 1.19
CA VAL A 64 6.88 -7.54 1.94
C VAL A 64 8.13 -7.64 2.79
N ARG A 65 8.99 -6.63 2.73
CA ARG A 65 10.08 -6.39 3.66
C ARG A 65 9.85 -5.03 4.29
N TRP A 66 9.75 -4.99 5.60
CA TRP A 66 9.55 -3.79 6.38
C TRP A 66 10.61 -3.73 7.46
N GLN A 67 11.59 -2.87 7.29
CA GLN A 67 12.74 -2.74 8.20
C GLN A 67 12.64 -1.42 8.95
N ILE A 68 12.30 -1.49 10.23
CA ILE A 68 12.34 -0.34 11.14
C ILE A 68 13.79 -0.17 11.58
N GLU A 69 14.32 1.05 11.42
CA GLU A 69 15.69 1.43 11.78
C GLU A 69 15.73 2.28 13.04
N SER A 70 14.62 2.97 13.35
CA SER A 70 14.46 3.83 14.54
C SER A 70 12.99 3.80 14.99
N PRO A 71 12.69 3.80 16.31
CA PRO A 71 13.63 3.84 17.44
C PRO A 71 14.33 2.51 17.70
N ASP A 72 13.64 1.37 17.55
CA ASP A 72 14.12 0.03 17.83
C ASP A 72 14.30 -0.74 16.51
N GLN A 73 15.38 -1.51 16.39
CA GLN A 73 15.68 -2.23 15.15
C GLN A 73 14.82 -3.49 15.01
N GLN A 74 13.90 -3.46 14.05
CA GLN A 74 13.03 -4.58 13.76
C GLN A 74 12.95 -4.85 12.26
N LEU A 75 12.73 -6.10 11.89
CA LEU A 75 12.51 -6.51 10.51
C LEU A 75 11.29 -7.43 10.45
N LEU A 76 10.36 -7.08 9.59
CA LEU A 76 9.20 -7.90 9.26
C LEU A 76 9.32 -8.30 7.79
N ILE A 77 9.28 -9.61 7.55
CA ILE A 77 9.33 -10.18 6.19
C ILE A 77 8.09 -11.05 5.98
N VAL A 78 7.34 -10.72 4.94
CA VAL A 78 6.35 -11.62 4.36
C VAL A 78 6.97 -12.25 3.11
N ASN A 79 7.05 -13.56 3.11
CA ASN A 79 7.52 -14.35 1.98
C ASN A 79 6.44 -15.38 1.63
N GLU A 80 5.64 -15.08 0.60
CA GLU A 80 4.46 -15.83 0.18
C GLU A 80 3.45 -16.05 1.31
N ASN A 81 3.55 -17.17 2.04
CA ASN A 81 2.61 -17.56 3.09
C ASN A 81 3.22 -17.51 4.49
N THR A 82 4.41 -16.96 4.64
CA THR A 82 5.13 -16.94 5.91
C THR A 82 5.43 -15.51 6.32
N LEU A 83 5.18 -15.19 7.58
CA LEU A 83 5.57 -13.94 8.22
C LEU A 83 6.71 -14.25 9.19
N THR A 84 7.86 -13.64 8.97
CA THR A 84 9.01 -13.67 9.88
C THR A 84 9.21 -12.28 10.47
N GLN A 85 9.32 -12.20 11.77
CA GLN A 85 9.64 -10.99 12.51
C GLN A 85 10.95 -11.22 13.28
N ILE A 86 11.87 -10.30 13.12
CA ILE A 86 13.16 -10.27 13.83
C ILE A 86 13.19 -8.96 14.63
N ASP A 87 13.48 -9.07 15.91
CA ASP A 87 13.68 -7.96 16.82
C ASP A 87 15.11 -8.09 17.38
N TRP A 88 16.00 -7.18 16.98
CA TRP A 88 17.42 -7.24 17.41
C TRP A 88 17.63 -6.75 18.83
N ASP A 89 16.77 -5.84 19.31
CA ASP A 89 16.90 -5.30 20.66
C ASP A 89 16.43 -6.32 21.71
N LEU A 90 15.45 -7.16 21.36
CA LEU A 90 14.97 -8.24 22.21
C LEU A 90 15.66 -9.58 21.92
N GLU A 91 16.48 -9.69 20.88
CA GLU A 91 17.11 -10.93 20.42
C GLU A 91 16.10 -12.06 20.15
N VAL A 92 14.99 -11.71 19.44
CA VAL A 92 13.89 -12.65 19.16
C VAL A 92 13.67 -12.80 17.67
N VAL A 93 13.53 -14.05 17.22
CA VAL A 93 12.99 -14.39 15.90
C VAL A 93 11.67 -15.14 16.07
N SER A 94 10.66 -14.69 15.36
CA SER A 94 9.34 -15.34 15.32
C SER A 94 8.93 -15.59 13.89
N THR A 95 8.55 -16.82 13.57
CA THR A 95 8.03 -17.19 12.24
C THR A 95 6.66 -17.84 12.37
N ARG A 96 5.70 -17.37 11.58
CA ARG A 96 4.33 -17.88 11.59
C ARG A 96 3.72 -17.88 10.19
N ALA A 97 2.68 -18.70 10.00
CA ALA A 97 1.92 -18.68 8.76
C ALA A 97 1.13 -17.37 8.62
N MET A 98 1.04 -16.87 7.40
CA MET A 98 0.12 -15.79 7.06
C MET A 98 -1.31 -16.32 7.03
N THR A 99 -2.21 -15.60 7.69
CA THR A 99 -3.66 -15.85 7.67
C THR A 99 -4.38 -14.53 7.36
N PRO A 100 -5.63 -14.53 6.91
CA PRO A 100 -6.37 -13.30 6.65
C PRO A 100 -6.39 -12.33 7.84
N GLU A 101 -6.41 -12.88 9.07
CA GLU A 101 -6.51 -12.10 10.31
C GLU A 101 -5.20 -11.39 10.68
N ASN A 102 -4.05 -11.88 10.19
CA ASN A 102 -2.75 -11.26 10.48
C ASN A 102 -2.13 -10.51 9.29
N ARG A 103 -2.92 -10.31 8.22
CA ARG A 103 -2.52 -9.48 7.07
C ARG A 103 -2.46 -8.01 7.44
N SER A 104 -1.38 -7.37 7.07
CA SER A 104 -1.24 -5.91 7.15
C SER A 104 -2.01 -5.21 6.03
N ALA A 105 -2.17 -3.89 6.12
CA ALA A 105 -2.74 -3.11 5.02
C ALA A 105 -1.94 -3.22 3.73
N LEU A 106 -0.60 -3.28 3.83
CA LEU A 106 0.27 -3.46 2.66
C LEU A 106 0.05 -4.82 2.00
N ASP A 107 -0.13 -5.90 2.79
CA ASP A 107 -0.43 -7.22 2.24
C ASP A 107 -1.76 -7.22 1.48
N TRP A 108 -2.77 -6.51 2.00
CA TRP A 108 -4.04 -6.35 1.29
C TRP A 108 -3.87 -5.56 -0.01
N LEU A 109 -3.13 -4.46 0.00
CA LEU A 109 -2.87 -3.66 -1.21
C LEU A 109 -2.06 -4.43 -2.26
N MET A 110 -1.27 -5.42 -1.83
CA MET A 110 -0.55 -6.32 -2.73
C MET A 110 -1.43 -7.43 -3.32
N ALA A 111 -2.62 -7.66 -2.74
CA ALA A 111 -3.57 -8.65 -3.24
C ALA A 111 -4.10 -8.30 -4.65
N PRO A 112 -4.59 -9.31 -5.39
CA PRO A 112 -5.28 -9.07 -6.67
C PRO A 112 -6.50 -8.16 -6.49
N ALA A 113 -6.78 -7.28 -7.46
CA ALA A 113 -7.89 -6.31 -7.41
C ALA A 113 -9.24 -6.98 -7.11
N ARG A 114 -9.48 -8.19 -7.66
CA ARG A 114 -10.71 -8.96 -7.40
C ARG A 114 -10.87 -9.34 -5.92
N GLU A 115 -9.78 -9.64 -5.24
CA GLU A 115 -9.79 -9.98 -3.81
C GLU A 115 -10.11 -8.73 -2.98
N LEU A 116 -9.51 -7.58 -3.33
CA LEU A 116 -9.85 -6.31 -2.72
C LEU A 116 -11.33 -5.95 -2.87
N GLU A 117 -11.89 -6.06 -4.07
CA GLU A 117 -13.30 -5.78 -4.35
C GLU A 117 -14.26 -6.71 -3.60
N GLN A 118 -13.85 -7.95 -3.34
CA GLN A 118 -14.66 -8.91 -2.56
C GLN A 118 -14.63 -8.61 -1.06
N THR A 119 -13.51 -8.10 -0.57
CA THR A 119 -13.24 -7.90 0.86
C THR A 119 -13.64 -6.52 1.36
N PHE A 120 -13.53 -5.50 0.51
CA PHE A 120 -13.71 -4.11 0.90
C PHE A 120 -14.81 -3.41 0.10
N ASP A 121 -15.49 -2.46 0.75
CA ASP A 121 -16.21 -1.38 0.07
C ASP A 121 -15.18 -0.31 -0.31
N ILE A 122 -15.02 -0.08 -1.62
CA ILE A 122 -13.98 0.76 -2.17
C ILE A 122 -14.58 2.02 -2.79
N SER A 123 -14.05 3.17 -2.38
CA SER A 123 -14.27 4.45 -3.06
C SER A 123 -12.92 4.98 -3.52
N SER A 124 -12.78 5.27 -4.81
CA SER A 124 -11.49 5.62 -5.39
C SER A 124 -11.59 6.73 -6.42
N SER A 125 -10.51 7.47 -6.60
CA SER A 125 -10.29 8.56 -7.55
C SER A 125 -8.86 8.50 -8.09
N SER A 126 -8.45 9.48 -8.89
CA SER A 126 -7.10 9.53 -9.43
C SER A 126 -6.00 9.80 -8.39
N ARG A 127 -6.35 10.26 -7.18
CA ARG A 127 -5.38 10.65 -6.15
C ARG A 127 -5.59 9.96 -4.81
N GLN A 128 -6.81 9.52 -4.53
CA GLN A 128 -7.20 9.00 -3.22
C GLN A 128 -8.07 7.77 -3.36
N ALA A 129 -7.94 6.84 -2.43
CA ALA A 129 -8.86 5.72 -2.25
C ALA A 129 -9.18 5.51 -0.78
N THR A 130 -10.39 5.05 -0.50
CA THR A 130 -10.82 4.60 0.83
C THR A 130 -11.33 3.18 0.72
N LEU A 131 -10.81 2.30 1.58
CA LEU A 131 -11.20 0.90 1.68
C LEU A 131 -11.81 0.67 3.07
N ILE A 132 -13.02 0.14 3.13
CA ILE A 132 -13.73 -0.20 4.37
C ILE A 132 -14.00 -1.70 4.31
N PRO A 133 -13.50 -2.51 5.27
CA PRO A 133 -13.77 -3.94 5.31
C PRO A 133 -15.27 -4.23 5.38
N ARG A 134 -15.79 -5.17 4.58
CA ARG A 134 -17.20 -5.60 4.60
C ARG A 134 -17.53 -6.42 5.84
N GLU A 135 -16.53 -7.13 6.34
CA GLU A 135 -16.61 -7.94 7.55
C GLU A 135 -15.44 -7.61 8.45
N GLN A 136 -15.52 -7.92 9.74
CA GLN A 136 -14.44 -7.65 10.71
C GLN A 136 -13.33 -8.70 10.57
N ILE A 137 -12.61 -8.65 9.44
CA ILE A 137 -11.55 -9.61 9.08
C ILE A 137 -10.13 -9.04 9.17
N SER A 138 -10.00 -7.75 9.44
CA SER A 138 -8.72 -7.04 9.44
C SER A 138 -8.50 -6.30 10.77
N ALA A 139 -7.24 -5.98 11.04
CA ALA A 139 -6.85 -5.20 12.21
C ALA A 139 -7.24 -3.71 12.11
N PHE A 140 -7.94 -3.31 11.06
CA PHE A 140 -8.34 -1.92 10.83
C PHE A 140 -9.79 -1.84 10.35
N GLU A 141 -10.45 -0.72 10.64
CA GLU A 141 -11.82 -0.42 10.20
C GLU A 141 -11.84 0.43 8.93
N ARG A 142 -10.75 1.14 8.65
CA ARG A 142 -10.61 1.99 7.47
C ARG A 142 -9.16 2.07 7.03
N LEU A 143 -8.94 2.00 5.73
CA LEU A 143 -7.68 2.34 5.08
C LEU A 143 -7.93 3.46 4.07
N GLU A 144 -7.18 4.54 4.19
CA GLU A 144 -7.14 5.64 3.23
C GLU A 144 -5.78 5.67 2.56
N ILE A 145 -5.76 5.93 1.26
CA ILE A 145 -4.56 5.97 0.44
C ILE A 145 -4.55 7.26 -0.34
N GLU A 146 -3.45 7.96 -0.31
CA GLU A 146 -3.20 9.13 -1.15
C GLU A 146 -1.88 8.97 -1.91
N PHE A 147 -1.83 9.44 -3.16
CA PHE A 147 -0.64 9.39 -4.00
C PHE A 147 -0.30 10.76 -4.57
N GLU A 148 0.94 11.18 -4.36
CA GLU A 148 1.54 12.36 -4.97
C GLU A 148 2.58 11.97 -6.03
N ALA A 149 2.21 12.08 -7.29
CA ALA A 149 3.02 11.59 -8.41
C ALA A 149 4.33 12.36 -8.61
N THR A 150 4.39 13.63 -8.21
CA THR A 150 5.59 14.49 -8.38
C THR A 150 6.73 14.10 -7.46
N SER A 151 6.42 13.58 -6.28
CA SER A 151 7.39 13.16 -5.27
C SER A 151 7.48 11.64 -5.11
N LEU A 152 6.68 10.87 -5.87
CA LEU A 152 6.54 9.41 -5.74
C LEU A 152 6.20 9.01 -4.30
N ARG A 153 5.35 9.80 -3.65
CA ARG A 153 4.98 9.64 -2.25
C ARG A 153 3.59 9.05 -2.14
N TRP A 154 3.49 8.00 -1.33
CA TRP A 154 2.24 7.39 -0.90
C TRP A 154 1.99 7.71 0.56
N GLU A 155 0.78 8.07 0.90
CA GLU A 155 0.34 8.19 2.28
C GLU A 155 -0.77 7.17 2.53
N LEU A 156 -0.59 6.35 3.55
CA LEU A 156 -1.50 5.30 3.99
C LEU A 156 -1.96 5.66 5.38
N SER A 157 -3.26 5.81 5.60
CA SER A 157 -3.82 6.10 6.92
C SER A 157 -4.77 4.98 7.32
N LEU A 158 -4.48 4.29 8.41
CA LEU A 158 -5.26 3.20 8.95
C LEU A 158 -5.93 3.64 10.23
N THR A 159 -7.22 3.42 10.34
CA THR A 159 -7.96 3.60 11.60
C THR A 159 -8.32 2.23 12.15
N ASP A 160 -7.94 1.94 13.39
CA ASP A 160 -8.32 0.71 14.07
C ASP A 160 -9.67 0.82 14.81
N SER A 161 -10.12 -0.27 15.42
CA SER A 161 -11.39 -0.32 16.17
C SER A 161 -11.40 0.50 17.46
N ALA A 162 -10.23 0.90 17.95
CA ALA A 162 -10.09 1.78 19.11
C ALA A 162 -10.07 3.27 18.69
N GLY A 163 -10.07 3.55 17.38
CA GLY A 163 -9.96 4.88 16.81
C GLY A 163 -8.53 5.40 16.75
N GLN A 164 -7.51 4.57 17.02
CA GLN A 164 -6.13 4.95 16.78
C GLN A 164 -5.86 5.06 15.28
N ILE A 165 -5.01 6.00 14.90
CA ILE A 165 -4.64 6.22 13.51
C ILE A 165 -3.15 5.93 13.35
N LEU A 166 -2.84 4.96 12.48
CA LEU A 166 -1.50 4.72 11.98
C LEU A 166 -1.37 5.39 10.60
N THR A 167 -0.53 6.40 10.49
CA THR A 167 -0.18 7.03 9.22
C THR A 167 1.20 6.57 8.77
N VAL A 168 1.30 6.07 7.55
CA VAL A 168 2.55 5.63 6.93
C VAL A 168 2.79 6.46 5.67
N THR A 169 3.90 7.15 5.63
CA THR A 169 4.40 7.83 4.43
C THR A 169 5.47 6.97 3.78
N LEU A 170 5.23 6.52 2.55
CA LEU A 170 6.21 5.82 1.71
C LEU A 170 6.79 6.80 0.70
N THR A 171 8.11 6.87 0.60
CA THR A 171 8.82 7.59 -0.47
C THR A 171 9.51 6.54 -1.35
N GLU A 172 9.02 6.38 -2.58
CA GLU A 172 9.52 5.37 -3.52
C GLU A 172 10.88 5.80 -4.07
N ASP A 173 11.83 4.86 -4.14
CA ASP A 173 13.08 5.00 -4.87
C ASP A 173 12.91 4.31 -6.25
N PRO A 174 12.76 5.07 -7.34
CA PRO A 174 12.48 4.50 -8.67
C PRO A 174 13.68 3.74 -9.26
N ASP A 175 14.88 3.93 -8.72
CA ASP A 175 16.11 3.29 -9.20
C ASP A 175 16.32 1.90 -8.57
N VAL A 176 15.53 1.55 -7.55
CA VAL A 176 15.65 0.28 -6.82
C VAL A 176 14.45 -0.62 -7.08
N MET A 177 14.67 -1.70 -7.81
CA MET A 177 13.67 -2.75 -8.03
C MET A 177 14.02 -3.97 -7.17
N PRO A 178 13.14 -4.37 -6.23
CA PRO A 178 13.40 -5.52 -5.38
C PRO A 178 13.34 -6.83 -6.16
N THR A 179 14.11 -7.81 -5.70
CA THR A 179 14.15 -9.18 -6.21
C THR A 179 13.67 -10.16 -5.14
N ARG A 180 13.33 -11.39 -5.50
CA ARG A 180 12.85 -12.38 -4.52
C ARG A 180 13.83 -12.65 -3.38
N SER A 181 15.12 -12.61 -3.64
CA SER A 181 16.18 -12.83 -2.62
C SER A 181 16.21 -11.75 -1.54
N ASP A 182 15.64 -10.56 -1.80
CA ASP A 182 15.60 -9.49 -0.82
C ASP A 182 14.59 -9.78 0.32
N PHE A 183 13.75 -10.79 0.13
CA PHE A 183 12.73 -11.24 1.09
C PHE A 183 13.12 -12.53 1.83
N ASP A 184 14.37 -12.96 1.70
CA ASP A 184 14.92 -14.05 2.53
C ASP A 184 15.33 -13.45 3.88
N PRO A 185 14.95 -14.09 5.02
CA PRO A 185 15.39 -13.63 6.33
C PRO A 185 16.91 -13.69 6.45
N PRO A 186 17.56 -12.63 6.95
CA PRO A 186 19.00 -12.68 7.20
C PRO A 186 19.32 -13.68 8.32
N PRO A 187 20.53 -14.26 8.35
CA PRO A 187 20.96 -15.07 9.46
C PRO A 187 21.02 -14.22 10.74
N THR A 188 20.61 -14.81 11.85
CA THR A 188 20.68 -14.21 13.18
C THR A 188 21.60 -15.04 14.06
N ASP A 189 22.30 -14.40 15.00
CA ASP A 189 23.19 -15.07 15.94
C ASP A 189 22.47 -15.53 17.22
N PHE A 190 21.15 -15.31 17.27
CA PHE A 190 20.28 -15.70 18.38
C PHE A 190 19.12 -16.56 17.85
N GLU A 191 18.68 -17.53 18.66
CA GLU A 191 17.56 -18.44 18.38
C GLU A 191 16.38 -18.21 19.35
#